data_713cdbb78d61e4f1932b33635eb17320
#
_entry.id   713cdbb78d61e4f1932b33635eb17320
#
_cell.length_a   1.000
_cell.length_b   1.000
_cell.length_c   1.000
_cell.angle_alpha   90.00
_cell.angle_beta   90.00
_cell.angle_gamma   90.00
#
_symmetry.space_group_name_H-M   'P 1'
#
loop_
_entity.id
_entity.type
_entity.pdbx_description
1 polymer ?
#
loop_
_entity_poly.entity_id
_entity_poly.type
_entity_poly.pdbx_seq_one_letter_code
_entity_poly.pdbx_strand_id
1 'polypeptide(L)' 'MAKKYVCDVCGYEYDGEIPFDQLPDDYECPLCGVGKDQFSEVE' A
#
# COMPACT_ATOMS: atom_id res chain seq x y z
N MET A 1 -3.24 -5.33 -15.93
CA MET A 1 -2.54 -4.11 -15.58
C MET A 1 -2.59 -3.87 -14.11
N ALA A 2 -1.45 -3.81 -13.50
CA ALA A 2 -1.36 -3.69 -12.06
C ALA A 2 -1.36 -2.23 -11.67
N LYS A 3 -2.17 -1.89 -10.69
CA LYS A 3 -2.13 -0.58 -10.09
C LYS A 3 -1.07 -0.60 -9.00
N LYS A 4 -0.38 0.51 -8.87
CA LYS A 4 0.67 0.63 -7.88
C LYS A 4 0.17 1.52 -6.75
N TYR A 5 0.50 1.15 -5.54
CA TYR A 5 0.14 1.92 -4.36
C TYR A 5 1.39 2.38 -3.66
N VAL A 6 1.38 3.63 -3.23
CA VAL A 6 2.55 4.23 -2.58
C VAL A 6 2.12 4.79 -1.23
N CYS A 7 2.92 4.50 -0.21
CA CYS A 7 2.69 5.04 1.12
C CYS A 7 2.99 6.54 1.10
N ASP A 8 2.03 7.34 1.57
CA ASP A 8 2.18 8.78 1.57
C ASP A 8 3.15 9.27 2.63
N VAL A 9 3.48 8.43 3.59
CA VAL A 9 4.31 8.83 4.71
C VAL A 9 5.79 8.56 4.44
N CYS A 10 6.12 7.36 4.00
CA CYS A 10 7.53 7.00 3.79
C CYS A 10 7.88 6.75 2.32
N GLY A 11 6.89 6.70 1.44
CA GLY A 11 7.15 6.50 0.03
C GLY A 11 7.31 5.04 -0.38
N TYR A 12 6.95 4.13 0.49
CA TYR A 12 7.04 2.71 0.17
C TYR A 12 6.12 2.36 -0.98
N GLU A 13 6.65 1.64 -1.97
CA GLU A 13 5.85 1.20 -3.11
C GLU A 13 5.42 -0.24 -2.91
N TYR A 14 4.11 -0.44 -2.88
CA TYR A 14 3.55 -1.78 -2.74
C TYR A 14 3.48 -2.43 -4.10
N ASP A 15 4.18 -3.54 -4.26
CA ASP A 15 4.12 -4.31 -5.51
C ASP A 15 3.96 -5.79 -5.24
N GLY A 16 3.25 -6.14 -4.16
CA GLY A 16 3.01 -7.52 -3.82
C GLY A 16 2.15 -8.23 -4.84
N GLU A 17 2.17 -9.57 -4.79
CA GLU A 17 1.37 -10.38 -5.72
C GLU A 17 -0.11 -10.27 -5.44
N ILE A 18 -0.47 -9.95 -4.20
CA ILE A 18 -1.86 -9.81 -3.81
C ILE A 18 -2.32 -8.40 -4.14
N PRO A 19 -3.44 -8.23 -4.83
CA PRO A 19 -3.96 -6.89 -5.11
C PRO A 19 -4.15 -6.11 -3.80
N PHE A 20 -3.88 -4.83 -3.85
CA PHE A 20 -3.92 -4.01 -2.65
C PHE A 20 -5.30 -4.04 -1.99
N ASP A 21 -6.36 -4.06 -2.78
CA ASP A 21 -7.72 -4.06 -2.23
C ASP A 21 -8.10 -5.42 -1.65
N GLN A 22 -7.27 -6.44 -1.83
CA GLN A 22 -7.47 -7.74 -1.21
C GLN A 22 -6.79 -7.83 0.15
N LEU A 23 -6.02 -6.83 0.51
CA LEU A 23 -5.33 -6.83 1.79
C LEU A 23 -6.31 -6.58 2.93
N PRO A 24 -6.02 -7.09 4.14
CA PRO A 24 -6.91 -6.86 5.28
C PRO A 24 -6.96 -5.39 5.66
N ASP A 25 -8.03 -5.00 6.34
CA ASP A 25 -8.20 -3.61 6.75
C ASP A 25 -7.11 -3.16 7.71
N ASP A 26 -6.51 -4.11 8.42
CA ASP A 26 -5.48 -3.77 9.40
C ASP A 26 -4.08 -3.88 8.83
N TYR A 27 -3.97 -3.94 7.51
CA TYR A 27 -2.66 -3.96 6.87
C TYR A 27 -1.90 -2.68 7.18
N GLU A 28 -0.62 -2.80 7.45
CA GLU A 28 0.21 -1.66 7.78
C GLU A 28 1.45 -1.64 6.90
N CYS A 29 1.94 -0.43 6.65
CA CYS A 29 3.16 -0.27 5.87
C CYS A 29 4.32 -0.95 6.60
N PRO A 30 5.07 -1.82 5.92
CA PRO A 30 6.17 -2.53 6.57
C PRO A 30 7.37 -1.63 6.89
N LEU A 31 7.39 -0.43 6.32
CA LEU A 31 8.50 0.48 6.57
C LEU A 31 8.21 1.48 7.67
N CYS A 32 7.04 2.12 7.63
CA CYS A 32 6.74 3.15 8.61
C CYS A 32 5.59 2.78 9.55
N GLY A 33 4.82 1.75 9.20
CA GLY A 33 3.80 1.25 10.10
C GLY A 33 2.46 1.95 10.06
N VAL A 34 2.23 2.81 9.07
CA VAL A 34 0.93 3.46 8.96
C VAL A 34 -0.07 2.50 8.31
N GLY A 35 -1.35 2.81 8.47
CA GLY A 35 -2.40 1.95 7.95
C GLY A 35 -2.60 2.07 6.45
N LYS A 36 -3.47 1.22 5.92
CA LYS A 36 -3.77 1.20 4.50
C LYS A 36 -4.26 2.55 3.98
N ASP A 37 -4.95 3.29 4.82
CA ASP A 37 -5.54 4.55 4.39
C ASP A 37 -4.50 5.62 4.07
N GLN A 38 -3.25 5.36 4.40
CA GLN A 38 -2.16 6.27 4.08
C GLN A 38 -1.51 5.95 2.74
N PHE A 39 -2.04 4.98 2.02
CA PHE A 39 -1.52 4.64 0.71
C PHE A 39 -2.34 5.34 -0.37
N SER A 40 -1.65 5.77 -1.43
CA SER A 40 -2.31 6.39 -2.57
C SER A 40 -2.13 5.53 -3.79
N GLU A 41 -3.17 5.48 -4.62
CA GLU A 41 -3.12 4.70 -5.85
C GLU A 41 -2.38 5.49 -6.92
N VAL A 42 -1.39 4.86 -7.52
CA VAL A 42 -0.59 5.45 -8.58
C VAL A 42 -0.53 4.46 -9.73
N GLU A 43 -0.80 4.92 -10.93
CA GLU A 43 -0.72 4.05 -12.10
C GLU A 43 0.59 4.19 -12.82
#